data_e44f1ec5112b8dc65b88e8e5b275807d
#
_entry.id   e44f1ec5112b8dc65b88e8e5b275807d
#
_cell.length_a   1.000
_cell.length_b   1.000
_cell.length_c   1.000
_cell.angle_alpha   90.00
_cell.angle_beta   90.00
_cell.angle_gamma   90.00
#
_symmetry.space_group_name_H-M   'P 1'
#
loop_
_entity.id
_entity.type
_entity.pdbx_description
1 polymer ?
#
loop_
_entity_poly.entity_id
_entity_poly.type
_entity_poly.pdbx_seq_one_letter_code
_entity_poly.pdbx_strand_id
1 'polypeptide(L)'
;IPDFTRYARSQRSQALGQALGLPATMTAFAFIGVAVTSATIVLFGEAIWDPVALIARIGNAPVIIFGAIIILLAQLTTNMAANVVSPANDFSSLAPRRISYVTGGIITAVIGIAMLPWKLYADAAAYIFTWLIGYSSLMGAIGGILIADYWVLRRQQLSPADLFEPNGIYAYSNGVNGRAVA
;
A
#
# COMPACT_ATOMS: atom_id res chain seq x y z
N ILE A 1 -3.95 0.28 5.93
CA ILE A 1 -3.53 -0.15 7.28
C ILE A 1 -4.73 -0.38 8.20
N PRO A 2 -5.75 0.53 8.31
CA PRO A 2 -6.92 0.32 9.18
C PRO A 2 -7.65 -1.00 8.93
N ASP A 3 -7.69 -1.47 7.70
CA ASP A 3 -8.33 -2.73 7.32
C ASP A 3 -7.77 -3.95 8.05
N PHE A 4 -6.50 -3.90 8.44
CA PHE A 4 -5.83 -4.95 9.21
C PHE A 4 -5.81 -4.62 10.69
N THR A 5 -5.53 -3.37 11.06
CA THR A 5 -5.35 -2.98 12.47
C THR A 5 -6.64 -2.98 13.28
N ARG A 6 -7.81 -2.89 12.62
CA ARG A 6 -9.13 -3.06 13.28
C ARG A 6 -9.30 -4.42 13.97
N TYR A 7 -8.51 -5.42 13.61
CA TYR A 7 -8.51 -6.75 14.25
C TYR A 7 -7.48 -6.89 15.36
N ALA A 8 -6.73 -5.83 15.67
CA ALA A 8 -5.73 -5.86 16.74
C ALA A 8 -6.40 -6.01 18.12
N ARG A 9 -5.81 -6.83 18.98
CA ARG A 9 -6.35 -7.09 20.34
C ARG A 9 -6.32 -5.86 21.24
N SER A 10 -5.38 -4.95 21.03
CA SER A 10 -5.25 -3.71 21.80
C SER A 10 -4.47 -2.67 21.00
N GLN A 11 -4.66 -1.39 21.35
CA GLN A 11 -3.92 -0.27 20.77
C GLN A 11 -2.41 -0.39 21.03
N ARG A 12 -2.01 -0.86 22.20
CA ARG A 12 -0.60 -1.10 22.54
C ARG A 12 0.02 -2.18 21.66
N SER A 13 -0.69 -3.28 21.45
CA SER A 13 -0.23 -4.38 20.59
C SER A 13 -0.05 -3.92 19.14
N GLN A 14 -0.99 -3.11 18.65
CA GLN A 14 -0.90 -2.50 17.32
C GLN A 14 0.31 -1.56 17.20
N ALA A 15 0.46 -0.63 18.14
CA ALA A 15 1.53 0.37 18.11
C ALA A 15 2.91 -0.30 18.18
N LEU A 16 3.10 -1.26 19.09
CA LEU A 16 4.35 -2.02 19.19
C LEU A 16 4.60 -2.87 17.94
N GLY A 17 3.57 -3.53 17.43
CA GLY A 17 3.68 -4.32 16.21
C GLY A 17 4.11 -3.49 14.99
N GLN A 18 3.58 -2.29 14.84
CA GLN A 18 3.98 -1.38 13.77
C GLN A 18 5.37 -0.78 14.00
N ALA A 19 5.68 -0.34 15.23
CA ALA A 19 6.96 0.27 15.56
C ALA A 19 8.14 -0.69 15.40
N LEU A 20 7.94 -1.97 15.68
CA LEU A 20 8.98 -2.99 15.56
C LEU A 20 8.93 -3.70 14.21
N GLY A 21 7.74 -4.10 13.78
CA GLY A 21 7.56 -4.90 12.57
C GLY A 21 8.00 -4.17 11.31
N LEU A 22 7.49 -2.97 11.06
CA LEU A 22 7.77 -2.25 9.82
C LEU A 22 9.25 -1.85 9.69
N PRO A 23 9.87 -1.13 10.66
CA PRO A 23 11.28 -0.77 10.53
C PRO A 23 12.22 -1.98 10.46
N ALA A 24 12.00 -3.01 11.28
CA ALA A 24 12.86 -4.19 11.29
C ALA A 24 12.80 -4.97 9.97
N THR A 25 11.59 -5.22 9.46
CA THR A 25 11.43 -5.95 8.20
C THR A 25 11.94 -5.15 7.01
N MET A 26 11.68 -3.84 6.94
CA MET A 26 12.17 -2.98 5.86
C MET A 26 13.70 -2.87 5.88
N THR A 27 14.31 -2.75 7.06
CA THR A 27 15.77 -2.74 7.19
C THR A 27 16.38 -4.07 6.77
N ALA A 28 15.81 -5.20 7.19
CA ALA A 28 16.27 -6.53 6.77
C ALA A 28 16.14 -6.72 5.25
N PHE A 29 15.04 -6.29 4.67
CA PHE A 29 14.83 -6.35 3.21
C PHE A 29 15.84 -5.50 2.45
N ALA A 30 16.07 -4.26 2.90
CA ALA A 30 17.06 -3.37 2.29
C ALA A 30 18.47 -3.97 2.39
N PHE A 31 18.84 -4.52 3.56
CA PHE A 31 20.13 -5.18 3.75
C PHE A 31 20.29 -6.37 2.81
N ILE A 32 19.30 -7.24 2.71
CA ILE A 32 19.32 -8.39 1.78
C ILE A 32 19.47 -7.91 0.34
N GLY A 33 18.70 -6.90 -0.07
CA GLY A 33 18.78 -6.33 -1.42
C GLY A 33 20.18 -5.81 -1.75
N VAL A 34 20.78 -5.02 -0.85
CA VAL A 34 22.15 -4.49 -1.02
C VAL A 34 23.18 -5.62 -1.02
N ALA A 35 23.08 -6.56 -0.09
CA ALA A 35 24.03 -7.67 0.01
C ALA A 35 24.00 -8.56 -1.24
N VAL A 36 22.80 -8.93 -1.70
CA VAL A 36 22.62 -9.76 -2.92
C VAL A 36 23.13 -9.01 -4.14
N THR A 37 22.74 -7.76 -4.35
CA THR A 37 23.20 -6.96 -5.49
C THR A 37 24.73 -6.79 -5.47
N SER A 38 25.32 -6.55 -4.30
CA SER A 38 26.78 -6.47 -4.16
C SER A 38 27.48 -7.79 -4.49
N ALA A 39 26.88 -8.91 -4.08
CA ALA A 39 27.42 -10.24 -4.41
C ALA A 39 27.39 -10.51 -5.92
N THR A 40 26.41 -9.99 -6.67
CA THR A 40 26.38 -10.14 -8.14
C THR A 40 27.54 -9.43 -8.83
N ILE A 41 28.02 -8.32 -8.30
CA ILE A 41 29.20 -7.63 -8.82
C ILE A 41 30.43 -8.54 -8.74
N VAL A 42 30.57 -9.25 -7.61
CA VAL A 42 31.72 -10.16 -7.40
C VAL A 42 31.59 -11.41 -8.28
N LEU A 43 30.37 -11.95 -8.42
CA LEU A 43 30.17 -13.23 -9.14
C LEU A 43 30.05 -13.05 -10.66
N PHE A 44 29.40 -11.96 -11.10
CA PHE A 44 29.05 -11.75 -12.50
C PHE A 44 29.71 -10.51 -13.13
N GLY A 45 30.43 -9.69 -12.36
CA GLY A 45 31.07 -8.46 -12.82
C GLY A 45 30.12 -7.27 -13.02
N GLU A 46 28.84 -7.42 -12.72
CA GLU A 46 27.81 -6.39 -12.89
C GLU A 46 26.78 -6.41 -11.74
N ALA A 47 26.19 -5.26 -11.45
CA ALA A 47 25.16 -5.14 -10.42
C ALA A 47 23.80 -5.59 -10.97
N ILE A 48 23.32 -6.76 -10.55
CA ILE A 48 22.00 -7.29 -10.92
C ILE A 48 21.07 -7.13 -9.72
N TRP A 49 20.24 -6.10 -9.76
CA TRP A 49 19.29 -5.79 -8.69
C TRP A 49 17.89 -6.41 -8.94
N ASP A 50 17.55 -6.70 -10.19
CA ASP A 50 16.29 -7.34 -10.55
C ASP A 50 16.36 -8.85 -10.25
N PRO A 51 15.47 -9.37 -9.36
CA PRO A 51 15.46 -10.78 -9.00
C PRO A 51 15.13 -11.71 -10.18
N VAL A 52 14.36 -11.26 -11.15
CA VAL A 52 14.03 -12.06 -12.35
C VAL A 52 15.27 -12.20 -13.23
N ALA A 53 15.98 -11.11 -13.47
CA ALA A 53 17.23 -11.09 -14.22
C ALA A 53 18.31 -11.93 -13.52
N LEU A 54 18.39 -11.86 -12.19
CA LEU A 54 19.34 -12.66 -11.41
C LEU A 54 19.08 -14.16 -11.55
N ILE A 55 17.84 -14.60 -11.42
CA ILE A 55 17.47 -16.02 -11.57
C ILE A 55 17.78 -16.50 -12.99
N ALA A 56 17.46 -15.70 -14.00
CA ALA A 56 17.80 -16.01 -15.40
C ALA A 56 19.32 -16.10 -15.62
N ARG A 57 20.11 -15.26 -14.94
CA ARG A 57 21.58 -15.25 -15.05
C ARG A 57 22.23 -16.48 -14.44
N ILE A 58 21.67 -17.05 -13.38
CA ILE A 58 22.14 -18.31 -12.77
C ILE A 58 22.01 -19.48 -13.76
N GLY A 59 20.98 -19.45 -14.63
CA GLY A 59 20.86 -20.36 -15.78
C GLY A 59 20.54 -21.83 -15.45
N ASN A 60 20.34 -22.18 -14.18
CA ASN A 60 20.03 -23.54 -13.75
C ASN A 60 18.50 -23.75 -13.75
N ALA A 61 18.01 -24.73 -14.53
CA ALA A 61 16.58 -24.96 -14.69
C ALA A 61 15.79 -25.14 -13.36
N PRO A 62 16.24 -25.93 -12.38
CA PRO A 62 15.59 -25.99 -11.07
C PRO A 62 15.52 -24.62 -10.38
N VAL A 63 16.61 -23.84 -10.39
CA VAL A 63 16.65 -22.50 -9.76
C VAL A 63 15.68 -21.55 -10.46
N ILE A 64 15.61 -21.58 -11.78
CA ILE A 64 14.66 -20.75 -12.56
C ILE A 64 13.22 -21.12 -12.18
N ILE A 65 12.87 -22.39 -12.16
CA ILE A 65 11.48 -22.83 -11.88
C ILE A 65 11.10 -22.47 -10.44
N PHE A 66 11.88 -22.87 -9.45
CA PHE A 66 11.55 -22.59 -8.05
C PHE A 66 11.60 -21.11 -7.74
N GLY A 67 12.58 -20.39 -8.26
CA GLY A 67 12.70 -18.94 -8.08
C GLY A 67 11.52 -18.19 -8.70
N ALA A 68 11.10 -18.55 -9.91
CA ALA A 68 9.94 -17.97 -10.55
C ALA A 68 8.65 -18.21 -9.76
N ILE A 69 8.45 -19.43 -9.23
CA ILE A 69 7.30 -19.75 -8.37
C ILE A 69 7.33 -18.92 -7.09
N ILE A 70 8.47 -18.80 -6.43
CA ILE A 70 8.61 -17.99 -5.20
C ILE A 70 8.32 -16.52 -5.49
N ILE A 71 8.89 -15.95 -6.55
CA ILE A 71 8.63 -14.56 -6.95
C ILE A 71 7.15 -14.36 -7.27
N LEU A 72 6.54 -15.25 -8.02
CA LEU A 72 5.12 -15.17 -8.36
C LEU A 72 4.24 -15.17 -7.10
N LEU A 73 4.49 -16.09 -6.18
CA LEU A 73 3.74 -16.18 -4.92
C LEU A 73 3.95 -14.93 -4.05
N ALA A 74 5.20 -14.45 -3.94
CA ALA A 74 5.52 -13.25 -3.18
C ALA A 74 4.81 -12.02 -3.77
N GLN A 75 4.83 -11.86 -5.09
CA GLN A 75 4.15 -10.75 -5.78
C GLN A 75 2.63 -10.83 -5.63
N LEU A 76 2.03 -11.99 -5.81
CA LEU A 76 0.58 -12.17 -5.65
C LEU A 76 0.14 -11.84 -4.22
N THR A 77 0.77 -12.43 -3.21
CA THR A 77 0.39 -12.23 -1.80
C THR A 77 0.58 -10.79 -1.36
N THR A 78 1.70 -10.17 -1.73
CA THR A 78 1.98 -8.77 -1.38
C THR A 78 1.03 -7.82 -2.08
N ASN A 79 0.78 -7.98 -3.39
CA ASN A 79 -0.15 -7.14 -4.12
C ASN A 79 -1.59 -7.29 -3.64
N MET A 80 -2.03 -8.49 -3.34
CA MET A 80 -3.37 -8.69 -2.77
C MET A 80 -3.52 -7.96 -1.44
N ALA A 81 -2.59 -8.13 -0.53
CA ALA A 81 -2.63 -7.49 0.78
C ALA A 81 -2.50 -5.97 0.71
N ALA A 82 -1.55 -5.46 -0.08
CA ALA A 82 -1.23 -4.04 -0.11
C ALA A 82 -2.15 -3.22 -1.03
N ASN A 83 -2.56 -3.78 -2.17
CA ASN A 83 -3.16 -3.00 -3.26
C ASN A 83 -4.61 -3.38 -3.59
N VAL A 84 -5.14 -4.50 -3.06
CA VAL A 84 -6.51 -4.94 -3.36
C VAL A 84 -7.44 -4.84 -2.16
N VAL A 85 -6.97 -5.21 -0.97
CA VAL A 85 -7.83 -5.27 0.23
C VAL A 85 -8.43 -3.93 0.59
N SER A 86 -7.61 -2.87 0.69
CA SER A 86 -8.10 -1.53 1.06
C SER A 86 -9.05 -0.95 0.00
N PRO A 87 -8.69 -0.87 -1.29
CA PRO A 87 -9.62 -0.37 -2.30
C PRO A 87 -10.91 -1.20 -2.42
N ALA A 88 -10.85 -2.52 -2.23
CA ALA A 88 -12.06 -3.35 -2.23
C ALA A 88 -13.01 -2.97 -1.10
N ASN A 89 -12.47 -2.69 0.10
CA ASN A 89 -13.25 -2.17 1.22
C ASN A 89 -13.79 -0.77 0.94
N ASP A 90 -12.98 0.12 0.34
CA ASP A 90 -13.39 1.49 0.02
C ASP A 90 -14.54 1.49 -0.98
N PHE A 91 -14.44 0.75 -2.08
CA PHE A 91 -15.52 0.63 -3.06
C PHE A 91 -16.78 0.02 -2.45
N SER A 92 -16.65 -1.01 -1.62
CA SER A 92 -17.82 -1.60 -0.96
C SER A 92 -18.46 -0.66 0.05
N SER A 93 -17.68 0.22 0.69
CA SER A 93 -18.16 1.23 1.62
C SER A 93 -18.88 2.40 0.93
N LEU A 94 -18.47 2.75 -0.31
CA LEU A 94 -19.12 3.79 -1.11
C LEU A 94 -20.56 3.43 -1.48
N ALA A 95 -20.85 2.18 -1.78
CA ALA A 95 -22.18 1.74 -2.18
C ALA A 95 -22.48 0.31 -1.65
N PRO A 96 -22.65 0.12 -0.32
CA PRO A 96 -22.71 -1.20 0.30
C PRO A 96 -23.88 -2.07 -0.16
N ARG A 97 -24.93 -1.46 -0.71
CA ARG A 97 -26.10 -2.17 -1.27
C ARG A 97 -25.86 -2.68 -2.70
N ARG A 98 -24.85 -2.16 -3.40
CA ARG A 98 -24.60 -2.46 -4.84
C ARG A 98 -23.24 -3.08 -5.09
N ILE A 99 -22.25 -2.77 -4.28
CA ILE A 99 -20.87 -3.22 -4.46
C ILE A 99 -20.50 -4.12 -3.29
N SER A 100 -20.34 -5.42 -3.57
CA SER A 100 -19.76 -6.34 -2.60
C SER A 100 -18.24 -6.17 -2.51
N TYR A 101 -17.60 -6.71 -1.48
CA TYR A 101 -16.15 -6.73 -1.36
C TYR A 101 -15.47 -7.35 -2.58
N VAL A 102 -16.01 -8.46 -3.09
CA VAL A 102 -15.48 -9.13 -4.30
C VAL A 102 -15.61 -8.23 -5.52
N THR A 103 -16.76 -7.58 -5.69
CA THR A 103 -16.98 -6.62 -6.79
C THR A 103 -16.02 -5.45 -6.69
N GLY A 104 -15.79 -4.91 -5.48
CA GLY A 104 -14.80 -3.86 -5.22
C GLY A 104 -13.38 -4.30 -5.60
N GLY A 105 -12.99 -5.53 -5.28
CA GLY A 105 -11.72 -6.11 -5.69
C GLY A 105 -11.58 -6.25 -7.21
N ILE A 106 -12.62 -6.66 -7.90
CA ILE A 106 -12.64 -6.73 -9.38
C ILE A 106 -12.49 -5.34 -9.99
N ILE A 107 -13.22 -4.34 -9.49
CA ILE A 107 -13.10 -2.95 -9.93
C ILE A 107 -11.66 -2.47 -9.76
N THR A 108 -11.06 -2.73 -8.60
CA THR A 108 -9.66 -2.39 -8.31
C THR A 108 -8.71 -3.03 -9.32
N ALA A 109 -8.88 -4.31 -9.61
CA ALA A 109 -8.05 -5.03 -10.57
C ALA A 109 -8.17 -4.46 -11.99
N VAL A 110 -9.40 -4.16 -12.43
CA VAL A 110 -9.66 -3.55 -13.75
C VAL A 110 -9.00 -2.17 -13.84
N ILE A 111 -9.15 -1.33 -12.82
CA ILE A 111 -8.48 -0.01 -12.78
C ILE A 111 -6.97 -0.19 -12.82
N GLY A 112 -6.41 -1.11 -12.01
CA GLY A 112 -4.98 -1.39 -11.98
C GLY A 112 -4.42 -1.82 -13.34
N ILE A 113 -5.14 -2.64 -14.10
CA ILE A 113 -4.76 -3.03 -15.45
C ILE A 113 -4.87 -1.84 -16.42
N ALA A 114 -5.95 -1.06 -16.31
CA ALA A 114 -6.19 0.10 -17.17
C ALA A 114 -5.14 1.22 -16.99
N MET A 115 -4.49 1.31 -15.82
CA MET A 115 -3.37 2.22 -15.56
C MET A 115 -2.08 1.85 -16.33
N LEU A 116 -2.04 0.70 -17.02
CA LEU A 116 -0.90 0.24 -17.81
C LEU A 116 0.44 0.28 -17.05
N PRO A 117 0.54 -0.36 -15.88
CA PRO A 117 1.72 -0.26 -15.00
C PRO A 117 3.01 -0.69 -15.69
N TRP A 118 2.96 -1.59 -16.65
CA TRP A 118 4.12 -2.00 -17.44
C TRP A 118 4.73 -0.86 -18.29
N LYS A 119 3.91 0.13 -18.72
CA LYS A 119 4.43 1.32 -19.40
C LYS A 119 5.13 2.27 -18.44
N LEU A 120 4.60 2.40 -17.22
CA LEU A 120 5.21 3.21 -16.18
C LEU A 120 6.54 2.60 -15.72
N TYR A 121 6.61 1.27 -15.66
CA TYR A 121 7.82 0.54 -15.23
C TYR A 121 8.94 0.55 -16.29
N ALA A 122 8.62 0.78 -17.55
CA ALA A 122 9.59 0.85 -18.63
C ALA A 122 10.57 2.04 -18.48
N ASP A 123 10.14 3.12 -17.80
CA ASP A 123 10.99 4.26 -17.44
C ASP A 123 10.94 4.49 -15.93
N ALA A 124 11.92 3.94 -15.22
CA ALA A 124 12.01 4.03 -13.76
C ALA A 124 12.15 5.48 -13.27
N ALA A 125 12.81 6.35 -14.02
CA ALA A 125 12.97 7.76 -13.66
C ALA A 125 11.63 8.51 -13.77
N ALA A 126 10.91 8.36 -14.87
CA ALA A 126 9.58 8.95 -15.03
C ALA A 126 8.59 8.40 -14.00
N TYR A 127 8.65 7.10 -13.69
CA TYR A 127 7.82 6.50 -12.67
C TYR A 127 8.08 7.10 -11.28
N ILE A 128 9.34 7.19 -10.85
CA ILE A 128 9.71 7.71 -9.52
C ILE A 128 9.46 9.21 -9.43
N PHE A 129 10.02 9.98 -10.34
CA PHE A 129 10.06 11.45 -10.20
C PHE A 129 8.80 12.16 -10.67
N THR A 130 7.98 11.57 -11.52
CA THR A 130 6.75 12.18 -11.99
C THR A 130 5.55 11.56 -11.29
N TRP A 131 5.39 10.26 -11.40
CA TRP A 131 4.18 9.59 -10.93
C TRP A 131 4.13 9.44 -9.40
N LEU A 132 5.19 8.88 -8.78
CA LEU A 132 5.22 8.67 -7.33
C LEU A 132 5.24 9.99 -6.55
N ILE A 133 6.01 10.99 -7.01
CA ILE A 133 6.07 12.29 -6.33
C ILE A 133 4.73 13.02 -6.45
N GLY A 134 4.13 13.04 -7.64
CA GLY A 134 2.82 13.66 -7.85
C GLY A 134 1.74 13.01 -6.97
N TYR A 135 1.69 11.69 -6.94
CA TYR A 135 0.75 10.93 -6.12
C TYR A 135 1.00 11.12 -4.61
N SER A 136 2.26 11.11 -4.18
CA SER A 136 2.64 11.32 -2.77
C SER A 136 2.27 12.71 -2.27
N SER A 137 2.38 13.72 -3.12
CA SER A 137 2.00 15.11 -2.76
C SER A 137 0.50 15.19 -2.44
N LEU A 138 -0.35 14.53 -3.23
CA LEU A 138 -1.78 14.45 -2.97
C LEU A 138 -2.09 13.69 -1.66
N MET A 139 -1.41 12.56 -1.45
CA MET A 139 -1.58 11.76 -0.23
C MET A 139 -1.10 12.49 1.02
N GLY A 140 -0.05 13.31 0.90
CA GLY A 140 0.44 14.16 1.98
C GLY A 140 -0.59 15.15 2.48
N ALA A 141 -1.31 15.81 1.58
CA ALA A 141 -2.40 16.73 1.93
C ALA A 141 -3.54 16.00 2.67
N ILE A 142 -3.99 14.85 2.16
CA ILE A 142 -5.02 14.03 2.81
C ILE A 142 -4.56 13.58 4.21
N GLY A 143 -3.32 13.09 4.32
CA GLY A 143 -2.73 12.69 5.60
C GLY A 143 -2.66 13.84 6.59
N GLY A 144 -2.27 15.03 6.15
CA GLY A 144 -2.25 16.24 6.96
C GLY A 144 -3.62 16.62 7.51
N ILE A 145 -4.67 16.56 6.67
CA ILE A 145 -6.05 16.81 7.09
C ILE A 145 -6.49 15.81 8.17
N LEU A 146 -6.24 14.53 7.98
CA LEU A 146 -6.60 13.49 8.96
C LEU A 146 -5.89 13.68 10.29
N ILE A 147 -4.61 14.01 10.28
CA ILE A 147 -3.82 14.28 11.49
C ILE A 147 -4.36 15.52 12.19
N ALA A 148 -4.57 16.61 11.46
CA ALA A 148 -5.08 17.86 12.03
C ALA A 148 -6.50 17.67 12.60
N ASP A 149 -7.40 16.98 11.90
CA ASP A 149 -8.75 16.71 12.39
C ASP A 149 -8.69 15.91 13.69
N TYR A 150 -7.94 14.81 13.71
CA TYR A 150 -7.91 13.92 14.87
C TYR A 150 -7.20 14.53 16.09
N TRP A 151 -5.99 15.07 15.91
CA TRP A 151 -5.16 15.55 17.03
C TRP A 151 -5.49 16.98 17.48
N VAL A 152 -5.74 17.88 16.53
CA VAL A 152 -5.93 19.29 16.80
C VAL A 152 -7.38 19.66 17.01
N LEU A 153 -8.25 19.31 16.06
CA LEU A 153 -9.66 19.74 16.11
C LEU A 153 -10.49 18.88 17.08
N ARG A 154 -10.34 17.56 17.04
CA ARG A 154 -11.12 16.62 17.87
C ARG A 154 -10.43 16.21 19.15
N ARG A 155 -9.14 16.54 19.32
CA ARG A 155 -8.37 16.20 20.53
C ARG A 155 -8.50 14.71 20.89
N GLN A 156 -8.41 13.83 19.89
CA GLN A 156 -8.53 12.38 20.00
C GLN A 156 -9.91 11.85 20.43
N GLN A 157 -10.92 12.71 20.47
CA GLN A 157 -12.28 12.30 20.82
C GLN A 157 -13.09 12.06 19.55
N LEU A 158 -13.44 10.80 19.32
CA LEU A 158 -14.31 10.37 18.23
C LEU A 158 -15.61 9.85 18.80
N SER A 159 -16.72 10.15 18.11
CA SER A 159 -18.03 9.56 18.40
C SER A 159 -18.37 8.58 17.26
N PRO A 160 -18.09 7.27 17.40
CA PRO A 160 -18.38 6.31 16.35
C PRO A 160 -19.88 6.22 16.03
N ALA A 161 -20.77 6.47 17.01
CA ALA A 161 -22.21 6.46 16.82
C ALA A 161 -22.65 7.54 15.83
N ASP A 162 -22.10 8.76 15.95
CA ASP A 162 -22.45 9.90 15.10
C ASP A 162 -22.00 9.75 13.64
N LEU A 163 -21.11 8.79 13.33
CA LEU A 163 -20.72 8.49 11.94
C LEU A 163 -21.88 7.90 11.13
N PHE A 164 -22.85 7.28 11.80
CA PHE A 164 -24.00 6.63 11.17
C PHE A 164 -25.29 7.44 11.30
N GLU A 165 -25.24 8.58 11.99
CA GLU A 165 -26.39 9.46 12.20
C GLU A 165 -26.44 10.57 11.14
N PRO A 166 -27.53 10.71 10.37
CA PRO A 166 -27.64 11.72 9.32
C PRO A 166 -27.45 13.16 9.81
N ASN A 167 -27.80 13.44 11.07
CA ASN A 167 -27.69 14.75 11.72
C ASN A 167 -26.62 14.75 12.84
N GLY A 168 -25.70 13.78 12.84
CA GLY A 168 -24.61 13.69 13.79
C GLY A 168 -23.58 14.81 13.63
N ILE A 169 -22.59 14.85 14.53
CA ILE A 169 -21.53 15.87 14.52
C ILE A 169 -20.67 15.84 13.26
N TYR A 170 -20.75 14.78 12.46
CA TYR A 170 -20.05 14.61 11.18
C TYR A 170 -20.90 14.96 9.96
N ALA A 171 -22.14 15.43 10.15
CA ALA A 171 -23.03 15.76 9.04
C ALA A 171 -22.56 16.97 8.23
N TYR A 172 -21.77 17.86 8.81
CA TYR A 172 -21.27 19.10 8.23
C TYR A 172 -22.31 19.91 7.42
N SER A 173 -21.97 21.11 6.96
CA SER A 173 -22.87 21.91 6.12
C SER A 173 -22.98 21.29 4.73
N ASN A 174 -24.15 20.76 4.39
CA ASN A 174 -24.41 20.07 3.11
C ASN A 174 -23.45 18.90 2.83
N GLY A 175 -23.00 18.20 3.86
CA GLY A 175 -22.05 17.08 3.71
C GLY A 175 -20.60 17.49 3.46
N VAL A 176 -20.28 18.78 3.47
CA VAL A 176 -18.92 19.28 3.21
C VAL A 176 -18.25 19.78 4.48
N ASN A 177 -17.10 19.23 4.82
CA ASN A 177 -16.27 19.73 5.91
C ASN A 177 -15.46 20.95 5.43
N GLY A 178 -16.01 22.16 5.65
CA GLY A 178 -15.37 23.41 5.24
C GLY A 178 -13.96 23.62 5.82
N ARG A 179 -13.66 23.05 6.99
CA ARG A 179 -12.31 23.14 7.60
C ARG A 179 -11.28 22.22 6.93
N ALA A 180 -11.75 21.17 6.26
CA ALA A 180 -10.87 20.25 5.51
C ALA A 180 -10.60 20.75 4.09
N VAL A 181 -11.41 21.70 3.58
CA VAL A 181 -11.31 22.25 2.22
C VAL A 181 -10.53 23.58 2.21
N ALA A 182 -10.50 24.29 3.32
CA ALA A 182 -9.76 25.55 3.48
C ALA A 182 -8.27 25.30 3.78
#